data_90d8dd0eeed3618d69d7eb0bd4fd27eb
#
_entry.id   90d8dd0eeed3618d69d7eb0bd4fd27eb
#
_cell.length_a   1.000
_cell.length_b   1.000
_cell.length_c   1.000
_cell.angle_alpha   90.00
_cell.angle_beta   90.00
_cell.angle_gamma   90.00
#
_symmetry.space_group_name_H-M   'P 1'
#
loop_
_entity.id
_entity.type
_entity.pdbx_description
1 polymer ?
#
loop_
_entity_poly.entity_id
_entity_poly.type
_entity_poly.pdbx_seq_one_letter_code
_entity_poly.pdbx_strand_id
1 'polypeptide(L)'
;MFSDTQIQTLNPPQRLLMGPGPINADPRVLRAMSAQLIGQYDPVMTGFMNETMARYREIFKTKNEWTLLVDGTSRAGIEAVLCSILRPGDKVLVPIMGRFGHLLAEIAERVGAKVHTIEVPWGEVFTPEQIEKAIVDVKPHVLAMVQGDTSTTMNQ
;
A
#
# COMPACT_ATOMS: atom_id res chain seq x y z
N MET A 1 15.48 -2.83 41.02
CA MET A 1 15.52 -4.29 41.07
C MET A 1 14.47 -4.77 40.04
N PHE A 2 14.90 -5.23 38.88
CA PHE A 2 13.98 -5.91 37.95
C PHE A 2 13.70 -7.28 38.55
N SER A 3 12.43 -7.63 38.76
CA SER A 3 12.07 -8.98 39.20
C SER A 3 12.52 -9.96 38.11
N ASP A 4 13.01 -11.13 38.50
CA ASP A 4 13.31 -12.27 37.60
C ASP A 4 12.02 -12.78 36.94
N THR A 5 11.47 -11.96 36.04
CA THR A 5 10.40 -12.41 35.15
C THR A 5 11.06 -13.31 34.13
N GLN A 6 10.91 -14.60 34.24
CA GLN A 6 11.38 -15.54 33.24
C GLN A 6 10.74 -15.20 31.90
N ILE A 7 11.55 -14.76 30.95
CA ILE A 7 11.10 -14.52 29.57
C ILE A 7 10.79 -15.88 28.95
N GLN A 8 9.51 -16.16 28.78
CA GLN A 8 9.08 -17.38 28.11
C GLN A 8 9.24 -17.25 26.59
N THR A 9 9.60 -18.34 25.94
CA THR A 9 9.61 -18.40 24.49
C THR A 9 8.20 -18.10 23.95
N LEU A 10 8.09 -17.16 23.01
CA LEU A 10 6.83 -16.83 22.37
C LEU A 10 6.28 -18.04 21.60
N ASN A 11 5.17 -18.56 22.05
CA ASN A 11 4.48 -19.68 21.40
C ASN A 11 2.97 -19.39 21.32
N PRO A 12 2.54 -18.53 20.37
CA PRO A 12 1.14 -18.19 20.23
C PRO A 12 0.33 -19.40 19.75
N PRO A 13 -0.92 -19.55 20.23
CA PRO A 13 -1.79 -20.61 19.75
C PRO A 13 -2.13 -20.40 18.27
N GLN A 14 -2.26 -21.48 17.53
CA GLN A 14 -2.69 -21.41 16.13
C GLN A 14 -4.11 -20.85 16.02
N ARG A 15 -4.31 -19.93 15.10
CA ARG A 15 -5.62 -19.33 14.77
C ARG A 15 -5.75 -19.23 13.26
N LEU A 16 -6.94 -19.50 12.74
CA LEU A 16 -7.29 -19.15 11.37
C LEU A 16 -7.76 -17.69 11.35
N LEU A 17 -7.01 -16.83 10.66
CA LEU A 17 -7.28 -15.41 10.56
C LEU A 17 -8.16 -15.15 9.33
N MET A 18 -9.37 -14.65 9.56
CA MET A 18 -10.39 -14.43 8.52
C MET A 18 -10.64 -12.94 8.23
N GLY A 19 -9.80 -12.06 8.76
CA GLY A 19 -9.89 -10.62 8.56
C GLY A 19 -8.97 -10.12 7.44
N PRO A 20 -9.07 -8.83 7.08
CA PRO A 20 -8.23 -8.22 6.03
C PRO A 20 -6.76 -8.02 6.45
N GLY A 21 -6.44 -8.24 7.70
CA GLY A 21 -5.12 -8.16 8.29
C GLY A 21 -5.19 -8.14 9.83
N PRO A 22 -4.26 -8.82 10.53
CA PRO A 22 -3.18 -9.67 10.00
C PRO A 22 -3.70 -10.97 9.32
N ILE A 23 -2.82 -11.61 8.56
CA ILE A 23 -3.12 -12.86 7.85
C ILE A 23 -2.21 -14.01 8.34
N ASN A 24 -2.60 -15.24 8.02
CA ASN A 24 -1.72 -16.40 8.20
C ASN A 24 -0.69 -16.40 7.06
N ALA A 25 0.56 -16.04 7.38
CA ALA A 25 1.63 -16.08 6.40
C ALA A 25 2.00 -17.53 6.06
N ASP A 26 2.35 -17.76 4.78
CA ASP A 26 2.84 -19.07 4.34
C ASP A 26 4.09 -19.47 5.15
N PRO A 27 4.21 -20.73 5.58
CA PRO A 27 5.37 -21.20 6.34
C PRO A 27 6.71 -20.95 5.66
N ARG A 28 6.77 -20.88 4.32
CA ARG A 28 8.00 -20.51 3.57
C ARG A 28 8.40 -19.08 3.84
N VAL A 29 7.43 -18.17 3.94
CA VAL A 29 7.67 -16.75 4.26
C VAL A 29 8.22 -16.64 5.69
N LEU A 30 7.58 -17.30 6.65
CA LEU A 30 8.02 -17.29 8.06
C LEU A 30 9.44 -17.84 8.20
N ARG A 31 9.79 -18.92 7.50
CA ARG A 31 11.16 -19.45 7.48
C ARG A 31 12.16 -18.48 6.87
N ALA A 32 11.79 -17.80 5.78
CA ALA A 32 12.66 -16.81 5.16
C ALA A 32 12.91 -15.60 6.09
N MET A 33 11.90 -15.16 6.84
CA MET A 33 12.02 -14.09 7.83
C MET A 33 12.92 -14.45 9.02
N SER A 34 13.12 -15.75 9.31
CA SER A 34 14.04 -16.22 10.37
C SER A 34 15.46 -16.52 9.87
N ALA A 35 15.79 -16.20 8.62
CA ALA A 35 17.11 -16.41 8.08
C ALA A 35 18.16 -15.53 8.78
N GLN A 36 19.42 -15.99 8.76
CA GLN A 36 20.54 -15.23 9.30
C GLN A 36 20.68 -13.89 8.57
N LEU A 37 20.91 -12.83 9.32
CA LEU A 37 21.21 -11.52 8.77
C LEU A 37 22.56 -11.49 8.05
N ILE A 38 22.62 -10.76 6.96
CA ILE A 38 23.85 -10.48 6.20
C ILE A 38 24.03 -8.97 6.05
N GLY A 39 25.24 -8.53 5.77
CA GLY A 39 25.55 -7.10 5.64
C GLY A 39 24.82 -6.46 4.45
N GLN A 40 24.43 -5.20 4.60
CA GLN A 40 23.73 -4.45 3.56
C GLN A 40 24.55 -4.26 2.26
N TYR A 41 25.88 -4.31 2.35
CA TYR A 41 26.79 -4.20 1.20
C TYR A 41 27.33 -5.56 0.74
N ASP A 42 26.83 -6.66 1.31
CA ASP A 42 27.19 -7.99 0.88
C ASP A 42 26.69 -8.23 -0.56
N PRO A 43 27.53 -8.79 -1.45
CA PRO A 43 27.11 -9.09 -2.83
C PRO A 43 25.89 -10.01 -2.90
N VAL A 44 25.70 -10.91 -1.94
CA VAL A 44 24.52 -11.79 -1.84
C VAL A 44 23.27 -10.96 -1.53
N MET A 45 23.35 -9.95 -0.63
CA MET A 45 22.23 -9.05 -0.36
C MET A 45 21.85 -8.23 -1.60
N THR A 46 22.85 -7.71 -2.31
CA THR A 46 22.62 -7.01 -3.59
C THR A 46 21.93 -7.93 -4.60
N GLY A 47 22.33 -9.19 -4.66
CA GLY A 47 21.69 -10.21 -5.49
C GLY A 47 20.20 -10.40 -5.14
N PHE A 48 19.88 -10.54 -3.85
CA PHE A 48 18.49 -10.65 -3.39
C PHE A 48 17.64 -9.41 -3.73
N MET A 49 18.21 -8.21 -3.57
CA MET A 49 17.52 -6.97 -3.94
C MET A 49 17.20 -6.91 -5.43
N ASN A 50 18.18 -7.23 -6.27
CA ASN A 50 18.02 -7.24 -7.73
C ASN A 50 16.99 -8.28 -8.18
N GLU A 51 17.01 -9.48 -7.60
CA GLU A 51 16.03 -10.53 -7.88
C GLU A 51 14.62 -10.08 -7.45
N THR A 52 14.50 -9.46 -6.28
CA THR A 52 13.22 -8.93 -5.78
C THR A 52 12.66 -7.88 -6.74
N MET A 53 13.47 -6.92 -7.18
CA MET A 53 13.05 -5.91 -8.15
C MET A 53 12.63 -6.55 -9.48
N ALA A 54 13.35 -7.58 -9.96
CA ALA A 54 12.99 -8.29 -11.18
C ALA A 54 11.62 -8.96 -11.05
N ARG A 55 11.36 -9.65 -9.94
CA ARG A 55 10.07 -10.30 -9.66
C ARG A 55 8.91 -9.28 -9.55
N TYR A 56 9.14 -8.13 -8.94
CA TYR A 56 8.13 -7.07 -8.90
C TYR A 56 7.83 -6.49 -10.28
N ARG A 57 8.84 -6.35 -11.17
CA ARG A 57 8.59 -5.95 -12.57
C ARG A 57 7.66 -6.92 -13.29
N GLU A 58 7.81 -8.21 -13.06
CA GLU A 58 6.91 -9.23 -13.63
C GLU A 58 5.47 -9.09 -13.10
N ILE A 59 5.31 -8.90 -11.78
CA ILE A 59 3.99 -8.74 -11.12
C ILE A 59 3.29 -7.48 -11.63
N PHE A 60 3.98 -6.36 -11.68
CA PHE A 60 3.43 -5.08 -12.14
C PHE A 60 3.42 -4.93 -13.66
N LYS A 61 3.93 -5.92 -14.40
CA LYS A 61 4.05 -5.89 -15.87
C LYS A 61 4.72 -4.60 -16.38
N THR A 62 5.74 -4.15 -15.67
CA THR A 62 6.48 -2.93 -15.97
C THR A 62 7.88 -3.22 -16.47
N LYS A 63 8.41 -2.28 -17.28
CA LYS A 63 9.82 -2.26 -17.72
C LYS A 63 10.66 -1.27 -16.92
N ASN A 64 10.09 -0.62 -15.91
CA ASN A 64 10.81 0.33 -15.07
C ASN A 64 11.97 -0.37 -14.37
N GLU A 65 13.17 0.15 -14.56
CA GLU A 65 14.38 -0.39 -13.94
C GLU A 65 14.29 -0.32 -12.41
N TRP A 66 13.88 0.85 -11.90
CA TRP A 66 13.69 1.10 -10.48
C TRP A 66 12.28 0.70 -10.03
N THR A 67 12.13 -0.57 -9.70
CA THR A 67 10.90 -1.11 -9.11
C THR A 67 11.23 -1.55 -7.71
N LEU A 68 11.01 -0.64 -6.75
CA LEU A 68 11.53 -0.74 -5.39
C LEU A 68 10.47 -1.27 -4.41
N LEU A 69 10.95 -1.94 -3.37
CA LEU A 69 10.20 -2.22 -2.17
C LEU A 69 10.39 -1.05 -1.20
N VAL A 70 9.28 -0.51 -0.68
CA VAL A 70 9.32 0.50 0.39
C VAL A 70 9.25 -0.23 1.73
N ASP A 71 10.29 -0.07 2.55
CA ASP A 71 10.29 -0.61 3.91
C ASP A 71 9.30 0.16 4.80
N GLY A 72 8.30 -0.54 5.29
CA GLY A 72 7.27 0.05 6.13
C GLY A 72 5.88 -0.56 5.90
N THR A 73 4.87 0.17 6.35
CA THR A 73 3.47 -0.19 6.09
C THR A 73 3.09 0.08 4.65
N SER A 74 2.00 -0.54 4.15
CA SER A 74 1.48 -0.24 2.81
C SER A 74 1.13 1.25 2.63
N ARG A 75 0.81 1.98 3.70
CA ARG A 75 0.61 3.43 3.68
C ARG A 75 1.88 4.19 3.30
N ALA A 76 3.04 3.74 3.77
CA ALA A 76 4.33 4.33 3.36
C ALA A 76 4.58 4.16 1.87
N GLY A 77 4.18 3.01 1.29
CA GLY A 77 4.24 2.79 -0.15
C GLY A 77 3.31 3.73 -0.93
N ILE A 78 2.07 3.94 -0.45
CA ILE A 78 1.13 4.89 -1.05
C ILE A 78 1.69 6.32 -1.01
N GLU A 79 2.21 6.74 0.14
CA GLU A 79 2.83 8.06 0.31
C GLU A 79 4.04 8.23 -0.61
N ALA A 80 4.92 7.23 -0.70
CA ALA A 80 6.08 7.25 -1.59
C ALA A 80 5.67 7.43 -3.06
N VAL A 81 4.62 6.75 -3.51
CA VAL A 81 4.09 6.91 -4.87
C VAL A 81 3.57 8.34 -5.07
N LEU A 82 2.72 8.83 -4.17
CA LEU A 82 2.14 10.18 -4.31
C LEU A 82 3.21 11.27 -4.24
N CYS A 83 4.20 11.16 -3.34
CA CYS A 83 5.35 12.08 -3.29
C CYS A 83 6.20 12.05 -4.57
N SER A 84 6.24 10.91 -5.27
CA SER A 84 7.04 10.76 -6.49
C SER A 84 6.39 11.40 -7.71
N ILE A 85 5.06 11.49 -7.75
CA ILE A 85 4.30 11.92 -8.94
C ILE A 85 3.62 13.28 -8.77
N LEU A 86 3.45 13.77 -7.53
CA LEU A 86 2.77 15.04 -7.23
C LEU A 86 3.76 16.13 -6.86
N ARG A 87 3.39 17.35 -7.25
CA ARG A 87 4.00 18.60 -6.80
C ARG A 87 2.99 19.42 -6.01
N PRO A 88 3.43 20.26 -5.07
CA PRO A 88 2.53 21.14 -4.36
C PRO A 88 1.68 21.96 -5.35
N GLY A 89 0.36 21.94 -5.15
CA GLY A 89 -0.60 22.61 -6.01
C GLY A 89 -1.16 21.78 -7.17
N ASP A 90 -0.63 20.60 -7.45
CA ASP A 90 -1.22 19.69 -8.43
C ASP A 90 -2.62 19.23 -8.00
N LYS A 91 -3.51 19.09 -8.97
CA LYS A 91 -4.87 18.61 -8.72
C LYS A 91 -4.89 17.09 -8.67
N VAL A 92 -5.50 16.54 -7.62
CA VAL A 92 -5.75 15.11 -7.47
C VAL A 92 -7.26 14.88 -7.34
N LEU A 93 -7.80 13.97 -8.13
CA LEU A 93 -9.16 13.49 -7.98
C LEU A 93 -9.15 12.18 -7.19
N VAL A 94 -9.92 12.12 -6.12
CA VAL A 94 -10.04 10.93 -5.27
C VAL A 94 -11.50 10.53 -5.17
N PRO A 95 -11.95 9.50 -5.92
CA PRO A 95 -13.22 8.85 -5.70
C PRO A 95 -13.23 8.07 -4.39
N ILE A 96 -14.21 8.35 -3.53
CA ILE A 96 -14.31 7.78 -2.18
C ILE A 96 -15.55 6.88 -2.11
N MET A 97 -15.32 5.57 -1.93
CA MET A 97 -16.38 4.57 -1.68
C MET A 97 -16.22 3.86 -0.33
N GLY A 98 -15.29 4.34 0.49
CA GLY A 98 -15.00 3.80 1.82
C GLY A 98 -13.81 4.49 2.48
N ARG A 99 -13.37 3.93 3.60
CA ARG A 99 -12.33 4.52 4.45
C ARG A 99 -11.00 4.76 3.74
N PHE A 100 -10.61 3.87 2.82
CA PHE A 100 -9.30 3.98 2.18
C PHE A 100 -9.26 5.08 1.10
N GLY A 101 -10.40 5.48 0.55
CA GLY A 101 -10.51 6.70 -0.26
C GLY A 101 -10.17 7.95 0.56
N HIS A 102 -10.72 8.09 1.76
CA HIS A 102 -10.37 9.19 2.66
C HIS A 102 -8.87 9.20 3.02
N LEU A 103 -8.27 8.01 3.21
CA LEU A 103 -6.82 7.91 3.46
C LEU A 103 -6.00 8.43 2.28
N LEU A 104 -6.38 8.11 1.05
CA LEU A 104 -5.69 8.62 -0.15
C LEU A 104 -5.79 10.15 -0.23
N ALA A 105 -6.98 10.71 0.04
CA ALA A 105 -7.19 12.15 0.06
C ALA A 105 -6.29 12.83 1.11
N GLU A 106 -6.27 12.30 2.34
CA GLU A 106 -5.44 12.81 3.43
C GLU A 106 -3.94 12.79 3.09
N ILE A 107 -3.44 11.71 2.49
CA ILE A 107 -2.03 11.61 2.08
C ILE A 107 -1.73 12.63 0.97
N ALA A 108 -2.60 12.75 -0.04
CA ALA A 108 -2.41 13.69 -1.13
C ALA A 108 -2.40 15.16 -0.63
N GLU A 109 -3.25 15.52 0.33
CA GLU A 109 -3.25 16.83 0.98
C GLU A 109 -1.93 17.11 1.71
N ARG A 110 -1.41 16.13 2.45
CA ARG A 110 -0.11 16.27 3.15
C ARG A 110 1.06 16.47 2.19
N VAL A 111 0.99 15.92 1.00
CA VAL A 111 1.98 16.15 -0.07
C VAL A 111 1.85 17.57 -0.67
N GLY A 112 0.78 18.29 -0.35
CA GLY A 112 0.52 19.64 -0.82
C GLY A 112 -0.32 19.72 -2.08
N ALA A 113 -0.98 18.64 -2.48
CA ALA A 113 -1.89 18.62 -3.62
C ALA A 113 -3.21 19.34 -3.32
N LYS A 114 -3.87 19.81 -4.38
CA LYS A 114 -5.26 20.29 -4.34
C LYS A 114 -6.17 19.09 -4.57
N VAL A 115 -6.73 18.55 -3.49
CA VAL A 115 -7.56 17.37 -3.55
C VAL A 115 -9.00 17.73 -3.90
N HIS A 116 -9.56 17.00 -4.86
CA HIS A 116 -10.96 17.03 -5.24
C HIS A 116 -11.54 15.64 -4.99
N THR A 117 -12.63 15.54 -4.28
CA THR A 117 -13.30 14.27 -3.98
C THR A 117 -14.67 14.19 -4.63
N ILE A 118 -15.04 12.97 -5.00
CA ILE A 118 -16.43 12.58 -5.25
C ILE A 118 -16.72 11.38 -4.38
N GLU A 119 -17.96 11.25 -3.91
CA GLU A 119 -18.32 10.21 -2.95
C GLU A 119 -19.58 9.48 -3.40
N VAL A 120 -19.65 8.18 -3.07
CA VAL A 120 -20.85 7.36 -3.14
C VAL A 120 -21.18 6.82 -1.76
N PRO A 121 -22.43 6.46 -1.49
CA PRO A 121 -22.82 5.80 -0.25
C PRO A 121 -22.00 4.52 -0.02
N TRP A 122 -21.73 4.19 1.23
CA TRP A 122 -21.05 2.95 1.57
C TRP A 122 -21.86 1.74 1.10
N GLY A 123 -21.18 0.84 0.38
CA GLY A 123 -21.80 -0.29 -0.27
C GLY A 123 -22.10 -0.07 -1.75
N GLU A 124 -21.77 1.10 -2.28
CA GLU A 124 -21.86 1.43 -3.70
C GLU A 124 -20.47 1.65 -4.31
N VAL A 125 -20.39 1.57 -5.62
CA VAL A 125 -19.19 1.85 -6.43
C VAL A 125 -19.52 2.90 -7.50
N PHE A 126 -18.50 3.53 -8.06
CA PHE A 126 -18.67 4.50 -9.13
C PHE A 126 -18.91 3.80 -10.47
N THR A 127 -19.77 4.40 -11.30
CA THR A 127 -19.82 4.02 -12.71
C THR A 127 -18.68 4.68 -13.49
N PRO A 128 -18.27 4.12 -14.63
CA PRO A 128 -17.28 4.76 -15.51
C PRO A 128 -17.65 6.20 -15.87
N GLU A 129 -18.94 6.46 -16.15
CA GLU A 129 -19.46 7.75 -16.54
C GLU A 129 -19.34 8.80 -15.41
N GLN A 130 -19.52 8.39 -14.17
CA GLN A 130 -19.33 9.28 -13.01
C GLN A 130 -17.85 9.70 -12.88
N ILE A 131 -16.93 8.75 -13.05
CA ILE A 131 -15.49 9.02 -13.00
C ILE A 131 -15.07 9.90 -14.18
N GLU A 132 -15.53 9.59 -15.40
CA GLU A 132 -15.20 10.38 -16.60
C GLU A 132 -15.70 11.80 -16.47
N LYS A 133 -16.91 12.02 -16.01
CA LYS A 133 -17.47 13.35 -15.74
C LYS A 133 -16.59 14.12 -14.76
N ALA A 134 -16.23 13.50 -13.64
CA ALA A 134 -15.39 14.12 -12.62
C ALA A 134 -13.99 14.49 -13.18
N ILE A 135 -13.40 13.64 -14.02
CA ILE A 135 -12.12 13.92 -14.68
C ILE A 135 -12.25 15.15 -15.61
N VAL A 136 -13.33 15.24 -16.40
CA VAL A 136 -13.57 16.36 -17.31
C VAL A 136 -13.77 17.67 -16.53
N ASP A 137 -14.52 17.62 -15.42
CA ASP A 137 -14.84 18.79 -14.60
C ASP A 137 -13.60 19.31 -13.83
N VAL A 138 -12.84 18.39 -13.20
CA VAL A 138 -11.69 18.72 -12.35
C VAL A 138 -10.41 18.95 -13.15
N LYS A 139 -10.21 18.18 -14.22
CA LYS A 139 -8.96 18.08 -14.99
C LYS A 139 -7.77 17.82 -14.07
N PRO A 140 -7.78 16.68 -13.35
CA PRO A 140 -6.75 16.36 -12.39
C PRO A 140 -5.43 15.95 -13.09
N HIS A 141 -4.30 16.16 -12.41
CA HIS A 141 -3.01 15.59 -12.81
C HIS A 141 -2.95 14.09 -12.49
N VAL A 142 -3.61 13.69 -11.39
CA VAL A 142 -3.64 12.31 -10.91
C VAL A 142 -5.06 11.94 -10.49
N LEU A 143 -5.51 10.75 -10.90
CA LEU A 143 -6.66 10.05 -10.33
C LEU A 143 -6.11 9.02 -9.35
N ALA A 144 -6.40 9.18 -8.05
CA ALA A 144 -6.02 8.24 -7.01
C ALA A 144 -7.26 7.49 -6.53
N MET A 145 -7.34 6.20 -6.80
CA MET A 145 -8.54 5.39 -6.58
C MET A 145 -8.22 4.09 -5.85
N VAL A 146 -9.13 3.69 -4.97
CA VAL A 146 -9.07 2.39 -4.28
C VAL A 146 -9.79 1.36 -5.12
N GLN A 147 -9.10 0.28 -5.51
CA GLN A 147 -9.73 -0.81 -6.24
C GLN A 147 -10.64 -1.64 -5.33
N GLY A 148 -10.12 -2.09 -4.18
CA GLY A 148 -10.87 -2.86 -3.21
C GLY A 148 -10.85 -2.20 -1.84
N ASP A 149 -12.00 -1.74 -1.36
CA ASP A 149 -12.10 -1.13 -0.03
C ASP A 149 -12.65 -2.14 0.99
N THR A 150 -11.76 -2.62 1.87
CA THR A 150 -12.12 -3.62 2.88
C THR A 150 -13.07 -3.09 3.96
N SER A 151 -13.21 -1.77 4.09
CA SER A 151 -14.16 -1.18 5.05
C SER A 151 -15.61 -1.32 4.61
N THR A 152 -15.85 -1.41 3.30
CA THR A 152 -17.16 -1.54 2.69
C THR A 152 -17.35 -2.86 1.94
N THR A 153 -16.29 -3.67 1.81
CA THR A 153 -16.26 -4.91 1.02
C THR A 153 -16.54 -4.71 -0.47
N MET A 154 -16.41 -3.48 -0.95
CA MET A 154 -16.66 -3.13 -2.35
C MET A 154 -15.40 -3.22 -3.20
N ASN A 155 -15.59 -3.57 -4.46
CA ASN A 155 -14.55 -3.63 -5.47
C ASN A 155 -14.96 -2.75 -6.67
N GLN A 156 -14.12 -1.75 -6.96
CA GLN A 156 -14.30 -0.78 -8.03
C GLN A 156 -13.90 -1.39 -9.37
#